data_a926e20b6c1881adfbd8c033956bff21
#
_entry.id   a926e20b6c1881adfbd8c033956bff21
#
_cell.length_a   1.000
_cell.length_b   1.000
_cell.length_c   1.000
_cell.angle_alpha   90.00
_cell.angle_beta   90.00
_cell.angle_gamma   90.00
#
_symmetry.space_group_name_H-M   'P 1'
#
loop_
_entity.id
_entity.type
_entity.pdbx_description
1 polymer ?
#
loop_
_entity_poly.entity_id
_entity_poly.type
_entity_poly.pdbx_seq_one_letter_code
_entity_poly.pdbx_strand_id
1 'polypeptide(L)'
;MRILMLASEVAPFAKTGGLADVTGSLPKALAALGHEVRLVMPAYSPIEAAHGAGKWGLRALDLTLQVPVAGGPVQAGAFETTLPGTDVGVYFIAERFLFDRPQIYGYDDDAYRFAFFSRAALDLVMGRLDWRPDIVHAHDWHAAPAIAWLATAGGGGGRFPALPVVLTIHNLMHQGRAPRQVLHYIGIDSPPLFEEGPNEVNFMARGIYHATVINTVSPTYAQEILTPEYGERLDGLLRYRQDAMHGVLNGLDVDVWDPSRDTHLASTFDASTLDARRANKRALQERLGLPQADVPLVAMVSRLDTQKGLDLTGHVVHLLL
;
A
#
# COMPACT_ATOMS: atom_id res chain seq x y z
N MET A 1 -20.95 -3.22 -3.87
CA MET A 1 -20.05 -2.77 -4.94
C MET A 1 -18.88 -3.74 -5.06
N ARG A 2 -18.32 -3.86 -6.25
CA ARG A 2 -17.09 -4.64 -6.52
C ARG A 2 -15.91 -3.67 -6.53
N ILE A 3 -14.96 -3.87 -5.62
CA ILE A 3 -13.84 -2.96 -5.38
C ILE A 3 -12.54 -3.69 -5.72
N LEU A 4 -11.80 -3.17 -6.69
CA LEU A 4 -10.44 -3.61 -6.98
C LEU A 4 -9.44 -2.75 -6.22
N MET A 5 -8.67 -3.35 -5.31
CA MET A 5 -7.61 -2.66 -4.59
C MET A 5 -6.24 -3.03 -5.17
N LEU A 6 -5.42 -2.02 -5.45
CA LEU A 6 -4.06 -2.18 -5.98
C LEU A 6 -3.07 -1.61 -4.96
N ALA A 7 -2.14 -2.44 -4.51
CA ALA A 7 -1.15 -2.05 -3.50
C ALA A 7 0.19 -2.74 -3.70
N SER A 8 1.27 -2.07 -3.30
CA SER A 8 2.61 -2.67 -3.29
C SER A 8 2.86 -3.56 -2.07
N GLU A 9 2.10 -3.39 -1.00
CA GLU A 9 2.19 -4.16 0.24
C GLU A 9 0.80 -4.60 0.70
N VAL A 10 0.67 -5.79 1.26
CA VAL A 10 -0.54 -6.32 1.91
C VAL A 10 -0.12 -7.25 3.05
N ALA A 11 -0.48 -6.94 4.29
CA ALA A 11 -0.26 -7.85 5.40
C ALA A 11 -1.22 -9.07 5.32
N PRO A 12 -0.75 -10.29 5.63
CA PRO A 12 0.55 -10.66 6.15
C PRO A 12 1.58 -11.05 5.06
N PHE A 13 1.30 -10.85 3.79
CA PHE A 13 2.09 -11.37 2.67
C PHE A 13 3.40 -10.61 2.48
N ALA A 14 3.34 -9.28 2.47
CA ALA A 14 4.51 -8.42 2.38
C ALA A 14 4.26 -7.11 3.13
N LYS A 15 5.22 -6.70 3.98
CA LYS A 15 5.06 -5.53 4.85
C LYS A 15 6.40 -4.86 5.12
N THR A 16 6.44 -3.54 4.91
CA THR A 16 7.51 -2.65 5.39
C THR A 16 6.96 -1.52 6.27
N GLY A 17 5.69 -1.18 6.11
CA GLY A 17 5.08 -0.05 6.80
C GLY A 17 3.59 -0.18 7.06
N GLY A 18 2.97 0.94 7.43
CA GLY A 18 1.53 1.01 7.75
C GLY A 18 0.61 0.82 6.54
N LEU A 19 1.13 1.01 5.31
CA LEU A 19 0.37 0.72 4.09
C LEU A 19 -0.11 -0.74 4.09
N ALA A 20 0.78 -1.69 4.42
CA ALA A 20 0.43 -3.10 4.49
C ALA A 20 -0.66 -3.41 5.50
N ASP A 21 -0.66 -2.74 6.66
CA ASP A 21 -1.68 -2.91 7.68
C ASP A 21 -3.06 -2.45 7.17
N VAL A 22 -3.12 -1.31 6.51
CA VAL A 22 -4.37 -0.79 5.92
C VAL A 22 -4.88 -1.73 4.84
N THR A 23 -4.04 -2.12 3.89
CA THR A 23 -4.43 -2.97 2.77
C THR A 23 -4.71 -4.43 3.18
N GLY A 24 -4.24 -4.85 4.35
CA GLY A 24 -4.58 -6.13 4.98
C GLY A 24 -5.86 -6.09 5.82
N SER A 25 -6.31 -4.90 6.27
CA SER A 25 -7.45 -4.76 7.20
C SER A 25 -8.69 -4.13 6.55
N LEU A 26 -8.51 -3.05 5.77
CA LEU A 26 -9.62 -2.35 5.10
C LEU A 26 -10.49 -3.27 4.23
N PRO A 27 -9.92 -4.21 3.44
CA PRO A 27 -10.72 -5.13 2.64
C PRO A 27 -11.66 -6.00 3.45
N LYS A 28 -11.23 -6.43 4.66
CA LYS A 28 -12.05 -7.21 5.59
C LYS A 28 -13.27 -6.40 6.05
N ALA A 29 -13.03 -5.15 6.44
CA ALA A 29 -14.09 -4.25 6.88
C ALA A 29 -15.08 -3.93 5.75
N LEU A 30 -14.59 -3.69 4.53
CA LEU A 30 -15.43 -3.46 3.36
C LEU A 30 -16.25 -4.71 2.99
N ALA A 31 -15.67 -5.90 3.08
CA ALA A 31 -16.38 -7.15 2.86
C ALA A 31 -17.48 -7.38 3.91
N ALA A 32 -17.20 -7.07 5.19
CA ALA A 32 -18.18 -7.13 6.26
C ALA A 32 -19.38 -6.16 6.04
N LEU A 33 -19.16 -5.07 5.29
CA LEU A 33 -20.21 -4.15 4.87
C LEU A 33 -20.96 -4.60 3.59
N GLY A 34 -20.67 -5.81 3.10
CA GLY A 34 -21.35 -6.39 1.95
C GLY A 34 -20.76 -5.97 0.59
N HIS A 35 -19.51 -5.49 0.55
CA HIS A 35 -18.81 -5.23 -0.70
C HIS A 35 -17.99 -6.45 -1.13
N GLU A 36 -17.90 -6.71 -2.42
CA GLU A 36 -16.98 -7.69 -2.97
C GLU A 36 -15.64 -7.02 -3.24
N VAL A 37 -14.59 -7.43 -2.53
CA VAL A 37 -13.26 -6.81 -2.63
C VAL A 37 -12.27 -7.83 -3.19
N ARG A 38 -11.46 -7.39 -4.15
CA ARG A 38 -10.29 -8.12 -4.63
C ARG A 38 -9.05 -7.25 -4.55
N LEU A 39 -7.96 -7.84 -4.08
CA LEU A 39 -6.65 -7.18 -4.01
C LEU A 39 -5.73 -7.73 -5.08
N VAL A 40 -4.84 -6.85 -5.58
CA VAL A 40 -3.71 -7.27 -6.40
C VAL A 40 -2.44 -6.63 -5.85
N MET A 41 -1.37 -7.43 -5.74
CA MET A 41 -0.04 -6.98 -5.34
C MET A 41 1.04 -7.71 -6.15
N PRO A 42 2.31 -7.24 -6.18
CA PRO A 42 3.40 -7.99 -6.79
C PRO A 42 3.74 -9.27 -6.01
N ALA A 43 4.16 -10.32 -6.72
CA ALA A 43 4.69 -11.55 -6.13
C ALA A 43 6.19 -11.38 -5.85
N TYR A 44 6.53 -10.85 -4.67
CA TYR A 44 7.92 -10.74 -4.24
C TYR A 44 8.50 -12.11 -3.87
N SER A 45 9.86 -12.22 -3.76
CA SER A 45 10.54 -13.47 -3.41
C SER A 45 9.92 -14.26 -2.25
N PRO A 46 9.44 -13.63 -1.14
CA PRO A 46 8.78 -14.37 -0.08
C PRO A 46 7.46 -15.03 -0.50
N ILE A 47 6.76 -14.47 -1.47
CA ILE A 47 5.49 -15.05 -2.00
C ILE A 47 5.79 -16.27 -2.85
N GLU A 48 6.78 -16.18 -3.73
CA GLU A 48 7.22 -17.31 -4.55
C GLU A 48 7.72 -18.49 -3.68
N ALA A 49 8.53 -18.18 -2.66
CA ALA A 49 8.98 -19.16 -1.68
C ALA A 49 7.83 -19.78 -0.89
N ALA A 50 6.84 -18.98 -0.51
CA ALA A 50 5.65 -19.43 0.19
C ALA A 50 4.78 -20.37 -0.65
N HIS A 51 4.67 -20.10 -1.97
CA HIS A 51 3.99 -20.99 -2.90
C HIS A 51 4.69 -22.34 -2.96
N GLY A 52 6.01 -22.38 -3.13
CA GLY A 52 6.79 -23.62 -3.12
C GLY A 52 6.69 -24.42 -1.82
N ALA A 53 6.46 -23.75 -0.69
CA ALA A 53 6.27 -24.35 0.62
C ALA A 53 4.81 -24.70 0.97
N GLY A 54 3.85 -24.43 0.06
CA GLY A 54 2.42 -24.62 0.30
C GLY A 54 1.82 -23.70 1.36
N LYS A 55 2.48 -22.57 1.65
CA LYS A 55 2.03 -21.60 2.64
C LYS A 55 0.89 -20.73 2.08
N TRP A 56 -0.01 -20.30 2.96
CA TRP A 56 -1.16 -19.43 2.65
C TRP A 56 -2.15 -20.00 1.62
N GLY A 57 -2.07 -21.30 1.27
CA GLY A 57 -2.95 -21.88 0.25
C GLY A 57 -2.81 -21.23 -1.12
N LEU A 58 -1.63 -20.68 -1.43
CA LEU A 58 -1.33 -20.04 -2.70
C LEU A 58 -1.48 -21.03 -3.85
N ARG A 59 -2.23 -20.64 -4.88
CA ARG A 59 -2.46 -21.41 -6.10
C ARG A 59 -1.99 -20.62 -7.32
N ALA A 60 -1.17 -21.23 -8.16
CA ALA A 60 -0.85 -20.62 -9.45
C ALA A 60 -2.10 -20.62 -10.35
N LEU A 61 -2.37 -19.52 -11.00
CA LEU A 61 -3.40 -19.45 -12.03
C LEU A 61 -2.87 -20.08 -13.34
N ASP A 62 -3.70 -20.91 -13.98
CA ASP A 62 -3.35 -21.52 -15.29
C ASP A 62 -3.55 -20.49 -16.41
N LEU A 63 -2.77 -19.41 -16.35
CA LEU A 63 -2.74 -18.36 -17.37
C LEU A 63 -1.38 -17.69 -17.43
N THR A 64 -1.07 -17.14 -18.60
CA THR A 64 0.06 -16.24 -18.82
C THR A 64 -0.45 -14.91 -19.34
N LEU A 65 -0.10 -13.84 -18.63
CA LEU A 65 -0.36 -12.47 -19.07
C LEU A 65 0.68 -12.10 -20.13
N GLN A 66 0.23 -11.46 -21.20
CA GLN A 66 1.11 -10.81 -22.18
C GLN A 66 0.95 -9.31 -21.99
N VAL A 67 1.74 -8.75 -21.07
CA VAL A 67 1.64 -7.33 -20.70
C VAL A 67 2.33 -6.49 -21.76
N PRO A 68 1.59 -5.66 -22.52
CA PRO A 68 2.19 -4.83 -23.55
C PRO A 68 3.05 -3.73 -22.94
N VAL A 69 4.32 -3.72 -23.28
CA VAL A 69 5.28 -2.66 -22.92
C VAL A 69 6.07 -2.23 -24.15
N ALA A 70 6.75 -1.09 -24.09
CA ALA A 70 7.67 -0.69 -25.15
C ALA A 70 8.78 -1.73 -25.32
N GLY A 71 9.04 -2.12 -26.55
CA GLY A 71 10.00 -3.19 -26.85
C GLY A 71 9.39 -4.59 -27.02
N GLY A 72 8.07 -4.73 -26.79
CA GLY A 72 7.33 -5.98 -26.95
C GLY A 72 6.69 -6.47 -25.65
N PRO A 73 5.75 -7.42 -25.74
CA PRO A 73 5.04 -7.90 -24.57
C PRO A 73 5.95 -8.67 -23.62
N VAL A 74 5.84 -8.40 -22.32
CA VAL A 74 6.50 -9.13 -21.25
C VAL A 74 5.52 -10.14 -20.65
N GLN A 75 5.98 -11.37 -20.46
CA GLN A 75 5.18 -12.43 -19.88
C GLN A 75 5.18 -12.34 -18.35
N ALA A 76 4.00 -12.47 -17.75
CA ALA A 76 3.84 -12.59 -16.31
C ALA A 76 2.88 -13.72 -15.96
N GLY A 77 3.18 -14.43 -14.87
CA GLY A 77 2.26 -15.35 -14.22
C GLY A 77 1.42 -14.63 -13.17
N ALA A 78 0.50 -15.38 -12.58
CA ALA A 78 -0.22 -14.91 -11.42
C ALA A 78 -0.49 -16.04 -10.43
N PHE A 79 -0.51 -15.70 -9.13
CA PHE A 79 -1.01 -16.56 -8.07
C PHE A 79 -2.28 -15.96 -7.46
N GLU A 80 -3.05 -16.81 -6.82
CA GLU A 80 -4.20 -16.37 -6.01
C GLU A 80 -4.25 -17.06 -4.65
N THR A 81 -4.87 -16.40 -3.71
CA THR A 81 -5.29 -16.92 -2.41
C THR A 81 -6.43 -16.04 -1.86
N THR A 82 -6.82 -16.26 -0.62
CA THR A 82 -7.69 -15.35 0.13
C THR A 82 -6.92 -14.67 1.25
N LEU A 83 -7.37 -13.47 1.63
CA LEU A 83 -6.87 -12.79 2.81
C LEU A 83 -7.21 -13.62 4.06
N PRO A 84 -6.25 -13.95 4.95
CA PRO A 84 -6.48 -14.86 6.06
C PRO A 84 -7.72 -14.52 6.90
N GLY A 85 -8.55 -15.53 7.14
CA GLY A 85 -9.80 -15.40 7.90
C GLY A 85 -10.96 -14.75 7.14
N THR A 86 -10.86 -14.61 5.80
CA THR A 86 -11.91 -13.99 4.96
C THR A 86 -12.04 -14.69 3.61
N ASP A 87 -13.09 -14.31 2.86
CA ASP A 87 -13.28 -14.70 1.45
C ASP A 87 -12.74 -13.64 0.46
N VAL A 88 -12.00 -12.64 0.93
CA VAL A 88 -11.42 -11.60 0.09
C VAL A 88 -10.30 -12.17 -0.77
N GLY A 89 -10.49 -12.20 -2.09
CA GLY A 89 -9.50 -12.71 -3.04
C GLY A 89 -8.27 -11.81 -3.13
N VAL A 90 -7.09 -12.41 -3.07
CA VAL A 90 -5.79 -11.75 -3.25
C VAL A 90 -5.06 -12.38 -4.42
N TYR A 91 -4.63 -11.54 -5.35
CA TYR A 91 -3.91 -11.93 -6.56
C TYR A 91 -2.50 -11.35 -6.52
N PHE A 92 -1.54 -12.11 -7.04
CA PHE A 92 -0.13 -11.72 -7.08
C PHE A 92 0.36 -11.75 -8.53
N ILE A 93 0.95 -10.64 -8.99
CA ILE A 93 1.57 -10.58 -10.31
C ILE A 93 3.01 -11.07 -10.20
N ALA A 94 3.32 -12.16 -10.89
CA ALA A 94 4.63 -12.80 -10.89
C ALA A 94 5.37 -12.49 -12.19
N GLU A 95 6.42 -11.69 -12.07
CA GLU A 95 7.44 -11.49 -13.09
C GLU A 95 8.81 -11.52 -12.41
N ARG A 96 9.63 -12.52 -12.76
CA ARG A 96 10.85 -12.86 -12.03
C ARG A 96 11.86 -11.72 -11.94
N PHE A 97 12.12 -11.04 -13.05
CA PHE A 97 13.16 -10.00 -13.08
C PHE A 97 12.74 -8.72 -12.36
N LEU A 98 11.43 -8.46 -12.26
CA LEU A 98 10.89 -7.27 -11.61
C LEU A 98 10.61 -7.50 -10.12
N PHE A 99 10.11 -8.69 -9.73
CA PHE A 99 9.56 -8.88 -8.39
C PHE A 99 10.23 -9.94 -7.53
N ASP A 100 10.91 -10.95 -8.14
CA ASP A 100 11.67 -11.95 -7.36
C ASP A 100 12.99 -11.32 -6.86
N ARG A 101 12.84 -10.39 -5.91
CA ARG A 101 13.94 -9.61 -5.33
C ARG A 101 13.82 -9.59 -3.80
N PRO A 102 14.97 -9.45 -3.07
CA PRO A 102 14.98 -9.50 -1.60
C PRO A 102 14.20 -8.40 -0.92
N GLN A 103 14.15 -7.20 -1.52
CA GLN A 103 13.45 -6.04 -0.95
C GLN A 103 12.26 -5.63 -1.81
N ILE A 104 11.26 -5.03 -1.18
CA ILE A 104 10.08 -4.51 -1.87
C ILE A 104 10.44 -3.26 -2.66
N TYR A 105 11.24 -2.37 -2.09
CA TYR A 105 11.61 -1.05 -2.61
C TYR A 105 13.13 -0.83 -2.61
N GLY A 106 13.54 0.28 -3.24
CA GLY A 106 14.91 0.77 -3.19
C GLY A 106 15.75 0.40 -4.39
N TYR A 107 15.12 0.05 -5.49
CA TYR A 107 15.81 -0.25 -6.76
C TYR A 107 15.67 0.93 -7.74
N ASP A 108 16.69 1.18 -8.53
CA ASP A 108 16.70 2.26 -9.54
C ASP A 108 15.58 2.11 -10.58
N ASP A 109 15.09 0.89 -10.79
CA ASP A 109 14.02 0.57 -11.72
C ASP A 109 12.62 0.47 -11.05
N ASP A 110 12.46 0.89 -9.80
CA ASP A 110 11.18 0.82 -9.08
C ASP A 110 10.01 1.43 -9.86
N ALA A 111 10.24 2.54 -10.56
CA ALA A 111 9.20 3.17 -11.36
C ALA A 111 8.73 2.27 -12.52
N TYR A 112 9.63 1.55 -13.17
CA TYR A 112 9.30 0.58 -14.22
C TYR A 112 8.59 -0.65 -13.64
N ARG A 113 9.05 -1.15 -12.50
CA ARG A 113 8.47 -2.29 -11.79
C ARG A 113 7.01 -2.02 -11.43
N PHE A 114 6.73 -0.89 -10.79
CA PHE A 114 5.36 -0.57 -10.35
C PHE A 114 4.46 -0.06 -11.49
N ALA A 115 5.03 0.53 -12.52
CA ALA A 115 4.31 0.81 -13.75
C ALA A 115 3.88 -0.49 -14.46
N PHE A 116 4.77 -1.47 -14.57
CA PHE A 116 4.45 -2.81 -15.06
C PHE A 116 3.40 -3.51 -14.21
N PHE A 117 3.59 -3.51 -12.87
CA PHE A 117 2.62 -4.06 -11.92
C PHE A 117 1.22 -3.51 -12.15
N SER A 118 1.10 -2.18 -12.21
CA SER A 118 -0.17 -1.49 -12.40
C SER A 118 -0.87 -1.93 -13.69
N ARG A 119 -0.12 -2.04 -14.79
CA ARG A 119 -0.65 -2.49 -16.06
C ARG A 119 -1.06 -3.96 -16.03
N ALA A 120 -0.19 -4.84 -15.50
CA ALA A 120 -0.44 -6.27 -15.40
C ALA A 120 -1.65 -6.58 -14.52
N ALA A 121 -1.82 -5.86 -13.40
CA ALA A 121 -2.97 -6.00 -12.51
C ALA A 121 -4.30 -5.68 -13.20
N LEU A 122 -4.34 -4.61 -14.00
CA LEU A 122 -5.52 -4.27 -14.78
C LEU A 122 -5.79 -5.31 -15.89
N ASP A 123 -4.75 -5.76 -16.59
CA ASP A 123 -4.88 -6.80 -17.63
C ASP A 123 -5.33 -8.14 -17.03
N LEU A 124 -4.88 -8.51 -15.83
CA LEU A 124 -5.35 -9.69 -15.11
C LEU A 124 -6.83 -9.57 -14.79
N VAL A 125 -7.20 -8.57 -14.00
CA VAL A 125 -8.54 -8.47 -13.42
C VAL A 125 -9.58 -8.18 -14.48
N MET A 126 -9.33 -7.20 -15.36
CA MET A 126 -10.31 -6.79 -16.38
C MET A 126 -10.21 -7.57 -17.68
N GLY A 127 -9.11 -8.28 -17.92
CA GLY A 127 -8.86 -9.01 -19.16
C GLY A 127 -8.99 -10.53 -19.06
N ARG A 128 -8.74 -11.12 -17.87
CA ARG A 128 -8.62 -12.59 -17.71
C ARG A 128 -9.57 -13.19 -16.68
N LEU A 129 -9.95 -12.42 -15.64
CA LEU A 129 -10.91 -12.88 -14.65
C LEU A 129 -12.33 -12.55 -15.12
N ASP A 130 -13.28 -13.46 -14.86
CA ASP A 130 -14.72 -13.19 -15.09
C ASP A 130 -15.26 -12.32 -13.94
N TRP A 131 -14.68 -11.14 -13.80
CA TRP A 131 -15.04 -10.18 -12.78
C TRP A 131 -14.73 -8.76 -13.25
N ARG A 132 -15.61 -7.81 -12.94
CA ARG A 132 -15.44 -6.42 -13.31
C ARG A 132 -15.63 -5.55 -12.08
N PRO A 133 -14.67 -4.70 -11.72
CA PRO A 133 -14.83 -3.76 -10.63
C PRO A 133 -15.81 -2.65 -10.98
N ASP A 134 -16.49 -2.12 -9.96
CA ASP A 134 -17.24 -0.89 -10.02
C ASP A 134 -16.34 0.31 -9.68
N ILE A 135 -15.27 0.07 -8.89
CA ILE A 135 -14.29 1.07 -8.44
C ILE A 135 -12.90 0.45 -8.44
N VAL A 136 -11.88 1.24 -8.80
CA VAL A 136 -10.47 0.92 -8.58
C VAL A 136 -9.95 1.78 -7.42
N HIS A 137 -9.36 1.15 -6.42
CA HIS A 137 -8.75 1.81 -5.27
C HIS A 137 -7.23 1.58 -5.28
N ALA A 138 -6.48 2.59 -5.62
CA ALA A 138 -5.03 2.56 -5.71
C ALA A 138 -4.38 3.15 -4.46
N HIS A 139 -3.32 2.51 -3.98
CA HIS A 139 -2.59 2.92 -2.77
C HIS A 139 -1.19 3.41 -3.12
N ASP A 140 -0.92 4.69 -2.78
CA ASP A 140 0.33 5.41 -3.03
C ASP A 140 0.78 5.44 -4.50
N TRP A 141 1.95 6.01 -4.74
CA TRP A 141 2.51 6.17 -6.08
C TRP A 141 2.73 4.85 -6.83
N HIS A 142 2.92 3.75 -6.09
CA HIS A 142 3.16 2.42 -6.66
C HIS A 142 1.98 1.89 -7.48
N ALA A 143 0.76 2.28 -7.13
CA ALA A 143 -0.45 1.93 -7.86
C ALA A 143 -1.01 3.09 -8.72
N ALA A 144 -0.47 4.31 -8.57
CA ALA A 144 -0.88 5.48 -9.35
C ALA A 144 -0.68 5.33 -10.88
N PRO A 145 0.31 4.56 -11.40
CA PRO A 145 0.36 4.28 -12.83
C PRO A 145 -0.91 3.66 -13.41
N ALA A 146 -1.64 2.85 -12.61
CA ALA A 146 -2.94 2.30 -13.03
C ALA A 146 -3.98 3.41 -13.25
N ILE A 147 -4.02 4.41 -12.37
CA ILE A 147 -4.91 5.57 -12.48
C ILE A 147 -4.60 6.35 -13.76
N ALA A 148 -3.31 6.70 -13.96
CA ALA A 148 -2.87 7.43 -15.13
C ALA A 148 -3.18 6.66 -16.43
N TRP A 149 -3.00 5.34 -16.42
CA TRP A 149 -3.28 4.52 -17.59
C TRP A 149 -4.78 4.43 -17.90
N LEU A 150 -5.63 4.23 -16.89
CA LEU A 150 -7.10 4.22 -17.07
C LEU A 150 -7.62 5.55 -17.61
N ALA A 151 -7.09 6.66 -17.11
CA ALA A 151 -7.51 7.99 -17.52
C ALA A 151 -7.07 8.38 -18.95
N THR A 152 -5.98 7.81 -19.46
CA THR A 152 -5.38 8.19 -20.75
C THR A 152 -5.49 7.09 -21.79
N ALA A 153 -4.68 6.04 -21.69
CA ALA A 153 -4.57 4.99 -22.71
C ALA A 153 -5.69 3.95 -22.61
N GLY A 154 -6.11 3.60 -21.39
CA GLY A 154 -7.12 2.56 -21.16
C GLY A 154 -8.54 3.03 -21.41
N GLY A 155 -8.87 4.26 -21.00
CA GLY A 155 -10.20 4.85 -21.16
C GLY A 155 -10.48 5.35 -22.58
N GLY A 156 -9.46 5.90 -23.26
CA GLY A 156 -9.59 6.47 -24.60
C GLY A 156 -9.68 5.44 -25.73
N GLY A 157 -9.22 4.21 -25.52
CA GLY A 157 -9.20 3.14 -26.52
C GLY A 157 -10.39 2.17 -26.46
N GLY A 158 -11.37 2.40 -25.58
CA GLY A 158 -12.56 1.55 -25.45
C GLY A 158 -12.32 0.13 -24.91
N ARG A 159 -11.08 -0.18 -24.49
CA ARG A 159 -10.74 -1.51 -23.96
C ARG A 159 -11.35 -1.75 -22.57
N PHE A 160 -11.42 -0.69 -21.77
CA PHE A 160 -12.05 -0.75 -20.44
C PHE A 160 -13.03 0.42 -20.28
N PRO A 161 -14.14 0.24 -19.54
CA PRO A 161 -15.05 1.32 -19.25
C PRO A 161 -14.37 2.40 -18.38
N ALA A 162 -14.87 3.61 -18.44
CA ALA A 162 -14.49 4.65 -17.50
C ALA A 162 -14.88 4.20 -16.07
N LEU A 163 -13.90 4.00 -15.22
CA LEU A 163 -14.09 3.56 -13.84
C LEU A 163 -13.77 4.69 -12.88
N PRO A 164 -14.61 4.90 -11.84
CA PRO A 164 -14.22 5.74 -10.71
C PRO A 164 -12.97 5.18 -10.04
N VAL A 165 -12.04 6.07 -9.72
CA VAL A 165 -10.77 5.71 -9.09
C VAL A 165 -10.59 6.47 -7.79
N VAL A 166 -10.27 5.74 -6.73
CA VAL A 166 -9.85 6.29 -5.44
C VAL A 166 -8.34 6.16 -5.33
N LEU A 167 -7.67 7.25 -4.97
CA LEU A 167 -6.25 7.24 -4.57
C LEU A 167 -6.14 7.46 -3.08
N THR A 168 -5.50 6.53 -2.35
CA THR A 168 -5.09 6.77 -0.97
C THR A 168 -3.62 7.16 -0.91
N ILE A 169 -3.34 8.32 -0.32
CA ILE A 169 -2.00 8.81 -0.02
C ILE A 169 -1.66 8.44 1.42
N HIS A 170 -0.73 7.46 1.60
CA HIS A 170 -0.22 7.07 2.92
C HIS A 170 0.99 7.91 3.32
N ASN A 171 1.85 8.23 2.34
CA ASN A 171 3.03 9.07 2.55
C ASN A 171 3.37 9.86 1.29
N LEU A 172 3.11 11.15 1.30
CA LEU A 172 3.32 12.05 0.16
C LEU A 172 4.81 12.26 -0.18
N MET A 173 5.73 11.97 0.76
CA MET A 173 7.17 12.07 0.52
C MET A 173 7.63 11.14 -0.62
N HIS A 174 7.00 9.99 -0.76
CA HIS A 174 7.31 9.03 -1.81
C HIS A 174 6.41 9.27 -3.03
N GLN A 175 7.00 9.71 -4.14
CA GLN A 175 6.23 10.22 -5.28
C GLN A 175 6.41 9.41 -6.58
N GLY A 176 7.36 8.47 -6.64
CA GLY A 176 7.62 7.71 -7.85
C GLY A 176 8.10 8.60 -9.00
N ARG A 177 9.05 9.52 -8.72
CA ARG A 177 9.70 10.33 -9.74
C ARG A 177 10.64 9.48 -10.57
N ALA A 178 10.59 9.62 -11.89
CA ALA A 178 11.36 8.79 -12.80
C ALA A 178 11.54 9.49 -14.16
N PRO A 179 12.48 8.99 -15.02
CA PRO A 179 12.54 9.44 -16.40
C PRO A 179 11.21 9.23 -17.13
N ARG A 180 10.82 10.20 -17.95
CA ARG A 180 9.53 10.21 -18.67
C ARG A 180 9.31 8.98 -19.56
N GLN A 181 10.39 8.32 -19.99
CA GLN A 181 10.32 7.10 -20.79
C GLN A 181 9.49 5.98 -20.13
N VAL A 182 9.33 5.99 -18.81
CA VAL A 182 8.49 5.01 -18.11
C VAL A 182 7.02 5.09 -18.51
N LEU A 183 6.51 6.26 -18.89
CA LEU A 183 5.15 6.40 -19.42
C LEU A 183 5.01 5.69 -20.76
N HIS A 184 5.96 5.92 -21.66
CA HIS A 184 5.99 5.23 -22.94
C HIS A 184 6.12 3.71 -22.76
N TYR A 185 6.92 3.27 -21.77
CA TYR A 185 7.09 1.86 -21.45
C TYR A 185 5.76 1.15 -21.21
N ILE A 186 4.82 1.76 -20.49
CA ILE A 186 3.48 1.17 -20.21
C ILE A 186 2.38 1.65 -21.17
N GLY A 187 2.74 2.33 -22.25
CA GLY A 187 1.79 2.78 -23.29
C GLY A 187 0.95 3.99 -22.89
N ILE A 188 1.49 4.88 -22.07
CA ILE A 188 0.88 6.19 -21.79
C ILE A 188 1.56 7.25 -22.64
N ASP A 189 0.78 7.90 -23.51
CA ASP A 189 1.15 9.10 -24.23
C ASP A 189 0.31 10.27 -23.70
N SER A 190 0.92 11.10 -22.86
CA SER A 190 0.24 12.26 -22.29
C SER A 190 1.24 13.39 -22.02
N PRO A 191 0.80 14.67 -22.10
CA PRO A 191 1.66 15.81 -21.83
C PRO A 191 2.20 15.81 -20.40
N PRO A 192 3.32 16.53 -20.13
CA PRO A 192 3.80 16.73 -18.76
C PRO A 192 2.78 17.52 -17.93
N LEU A 193 2.69 17.17 -16.64
CA LEU A 193 2.01 18.00 -15.65
C LEU A 193 2.95 19.13 -15.19
N PHE A 194 2.37 20.15 -14.55
CA PHE A 194 3.14 21.28 -14.03
C PHE A 194 4.18 20.85 -12.96
N GLU A 195 3.85 19.83 -12.20
CA GLU A 195 4.69 19.25 -11.14
C GLU A 195 5.83 18.37 -11.67
N GLU A 196 5.88 18.16 -12.98
CA GLU A 196 6.88 17.32 -13.67
C GLU A 196 7.91 18.20 -14.36
N GLY A 197 9.15 17.73 -14.39
CA GLY A 197 10.17 18.31 -15.27
C GLY A 197 9.95 17.90 -16.75
N PRO A 198 10.66 18.53 -17.70
CA PRO A 198 10.47 18.27 -19.13
C PRO A 198 10.74 16.81 -19.52
N ASN A 199 11.62 16.12 -18.80
CA ASN A 199 12.00 14.73 -19.03
C ASN A 199 11.69 13.81 -17.84
N GLU A 200 10.84 14.27 -16.93
CA GLU A 200 10.49 13.55 -15.69
C GLU A 200 8.97 13.27 -15.65
N VAL A 201 8.60 12.18 -15.01
CA VAL A 201 7.25 11.89 -14.56
C VAL A 201 7.22 11.83 -13.03
N ASN A 202 6.09 12.26 -12.45
CA ASN A 202 5.77 12.09 -11.05
C ASN A 202 4.47 11.28 -10.94
N PHE A 203 4.57 9.99 -10.60
CA PHE A 203 3.40 9.12 -10.57
C PHE A 203 2.39 9.51 -9.48
N MET A 204 2.84 10.02 -8.33
CA MET A 204 1.92 10.53 -7.31
C MET A 204 1.13 11.73 -7.86
N ALA A 205 1.79 12.67 -8.52
CA ALA A 205 1.12 13.82 -9.16
C ALA A 205 0.09 13.35 -10.19
N ARG A 206 0.42 12.37 -11.01
CA ARG A 206 -0.53 11.80 -11.98
C ARG A 206 -1.71 11.11 -11.32
N GLY A 207 -1.46 10.37 -10.25
CA GLY A 207 -2.52 9.79 -9.43
C GLY A 207 -3.46 10.84 -8.86
N ILE A 208 -2.92 11.90 -8.26
CA ILE A 208 -3.70 13.02 -7.71
C ILE A 208 -4.49 13.74 -8.81
N TYR A 209 -3.86 13.99 -9.95
CA TYR A 209 -4.51 14.71 -11.07
C TYR A 209 -5.71 13.95 -11.63
N HIS A 210 -5.59 12.63 -11.82
CA HIS A 210 -6.57 11.81 -12.53
C HIS A 210 -7.56 11.05 -11.62
N ALA A 211 -7.30 10.91 -10.31
CA ALA A 211 -8.22 10.20 -9.42
C ALA A 211 -9.59 10.89 -9.34
N THR A 212 -10.65 10.11 -9.23
CA THR A 212 -12.00 10.63 -8.98
C THR A 212 -12.11 11.18 -7.57
N VAL A 213 -11.58 10.43 -6.59
CA VAL A 213 -11.52 10.79 -5.18
C VAL A 213 -10.11 10.55 -4.68
N ILE A 214 -9.63 11.46 -3.84
CA ILE A 214 -8.33 11.35 -3.16
C ILE A 214 -8.61 11.28 -1.67
N ASN A 215 -8.00 10.31 -0.99
CA ASN A 215 -7.99 10.34 0.46
C ASN A 215 -6.59 10.19 1.02
N THR A 216 -6.41 10.68 2.23
CA THR A 216 -5.21 10.46 3.03
C THR A 216 -5.58 9.98 4.42
N VAL A 217 -4.59 9.53 5.18
CA VAL A 217 -4.76 8.72 6.39
C VAL A 217 -5.10 9.53 7.65
N SER A 218 -5.38 10.82 7.52
CA SER A 218 -5.77 11.69 8.65
C SER A 218 -6.51 12.94 8.16
N PRO A 219 -7.57 13.39 8.84
CA PRO A 219 -8.19 14.69 8.57
C PRO A 219 -7.21 15.87 8.71
N THR A 220 -6.34 15.82 9.71
CA THR A 220 -5.30 16.84 9.91
C THR A 220 -4.29 16.80 8.76
N TYR A 221 -3.78 15.63 8.41
CA TYR A 221 -2.84 15.47 7.30
C TYR A 221 -3.44 15.93 5.96
N ALA A 222 -4.73 15.73 5.74
CA ALA A 222 -5.42 16.25 4.55
C ALA A 222 -5.38 17.79 4.45
N GLN A 223 -5.27 18.50 5.58
CA GLN A 223 -5.08 19.96 5.58
C GLN A 223 -3.61 20.35 5.49
N GLU A 224 -2.74 19.64 6.19
CA GLU A 224 -1.30 19.90 6.21
C GLU A 224 -0.69 19.83 4.81
N ILE A 225 -1.00 18.78 4.03
CA ILE A 225 -0.43 18.58 2.68
C ILE A 225 -0.90 19.62 1.64
N LEU A 226 -1.89 20.47 1.99
CA LEU A 226 -2.26 21.64 1.16
C LEU A 226 -1.29 22.82 1.33
N THR A 227 -0.39 22.75 2.32
CA THR A 227 0.57 23.81 2.60
C THR A 227 1.93 23.54 1.96
N PRO A 228 2.73 24.56 1.61
CA PRO A 228 4.07 24.35 1.07
C PRO A 228 5.02 23.59 2.00
N GLU A 229 4.77 23.64 3.32
CA GLU A 229 5.60 23.00 4.34
C GLU A 229 5.49 21.47 4.31
N TYR A 230 4.28 20.93 4.08
CA TYR A 230 4.00 19.48 4.13
C TYR A 230 3.57 18.90 2.79
N GLY A 231 3.34 19.74 1.79
CA GLY A 231 2.83 19.33 0.48
C GLY A 231 3.87 18.71 -0.45
N GLU A 232 5.14 18.60 -0.02
CA GLU A 232 6.22 17.94 -0.78
C GLU A 232 6.29 18.42 -2.25
N ARG A 233 6.05 19.73 -2.48
CA ARG A 233 5.98 20.40 -3.80
C ARG A 233 4.77 19.97 -4.65
N LEU A 234 3.78 19.28 -4.05
CA LEU A 234 2.50 18.95 -4.68
C LEU A 234 1.32 19.76 -4.09
N ASP A 235 1.59 20.68 -3.16
CA ASP A 235 0.60 21.53 -2.49
C ASP A 235 -0.27 22.32 -3.48
N GLY A 236 0.31 22.80 -4.58
CA GLY A 236 -0.43 23.49 -5.64
C GLY A 236 -1.46 22.59 -6.31
N LEU A 237 -1.06 21.37 -6.70
CA LEU A 237 -1.93 20.37 -7.30
C LEU A 237 -3.00 19.88 -6.30
N LEU A 238 -2.61 19.66 -5.05
CA LEU A 238 -3.54 19.23 -4.00
C LEU A 238 -4.60 20.30 -3.72
N ARG A 239 -4.23 21.58 -3.66
CA ARG A 239 -5.21 22.68 -3.57
C ARG A 239 -6.15 22.74 -4.79
N TYR A 240 -5.62 22.52 -5.98
CA TYR A 240 -6.45 22.43 -7.20
C TYR A 240 -7.46 21.30 -7.14
N ARG A 241 -7.13 20.20 -6.43
CA ARG A 241 -7.98 19.00 -6.28
C ARG A 241 -8.65 18.90 -4.90
N GLN A 242 -8.64 19.96 -4.08
CA GLN A 242 -9.11 19.94 -2.69
C GLN A 242 -10.56 19.48 -2.52
N ASP A 243 -11.43 19.78 -3.50
CA ASP A 243 -12.85 19.36 -3.44
C ASP A 243 -13.04 17.84 -3.55
N ALA A 244 -12.07 17.14 -4.11
CA ALA A 244 -12.04 15.69 -4.23
C ALA A 244 -11.25 15.01 -3.09
N MET A 245 -10.69 15.79 -2.13
CA MET A 245 -9.78 15.28 -1.12
C MET A 245 -10.46 15.10 0.24
N HIS A 246 -10.19 13.96 0.87
CA HIS A 246 -10.76 13.59 2.17
C HIS A 246 -9.67 13.04 3.10
N GLY A 247 -9.78 13.34 4.38
CA GLY A 247 -8.94 12.73 5.42
C GLY A 247 -9.72 11.65 6.16
N VAL A 248 -9.24 10.41 6.12
CA VAL A 248 -9.86 9.25 6.78
C VAL A 248 -8.84 8.58 7.68
N LEU A 249 -9.08 8.55 8.99
CA LEU A 249 -8.19 7.86 9.93
C LEU A 249 -8.12 6.36 9.63
N ASN A 250 -6.91 5.80 9.71
CA ASN A 250 -6.75 4.36 9.66
C ASN A 250 -7.44 3.71 10.86
N GLY A 251 -8.19 2.64 10.59
CA GLY A 251 -8.72 1.77 11.61
C GLY A 251 -7.67 0.78 12.14
N LEU A 252 -8.05 0.02 13.14
CA LEU A 252 -7.28 -1.10 13.67
C LEU A 252 -7.94 -2.43 13.26
N ASP A 253 -7.13 -3.42 12.94
CA ASP A 253 -7.62 -4.80 12.84
C ASP A 253 -7.84 -5.33 14.26
N VAL A 254 -9.10 -5.29 14.69
CA VAL A 254 -9.50 -5.66 16.06
C VAL A 254 -9.41 -7.16 16.31
N ASP A 255 -9.23 -7.98 15.28
CA ASP A 255 -8.97 -9.41 15.43
C ASP A 255 -7.49 -9.70 15.73
N VAL A 256 -6.60 -8.91 15.13
CA VAL A 256 -5.15 -8.99 15.33
C VAL A 256 -4.72 -8.26 16.61
N TRP A 257 -5.27 -7.06 16.84
CA TRP A 257 -4.92 -6.20 17.98
C TRP A 257 -5.91 -6.35 19.15
N ASP A 258 -6.22 -7.59 19.52
CA ASP A 258 -7.09 -7.90 20.65
C ASP A 258 -6.26 -8.45 21.82
N PRO A 259 -6.02 -7.64 22.88
CA PRO A 259 -5.22 -8.09 24.01
C PRO A 259 -5.86 -9.21 24.83
N SER A 260 -7.16 -9.47 24.65
CA SER A 260 -7.84 -10.59 25.32
C SER A 260 -7.47 -11.97 24.71
N ARG A 261 -6.97 -11.97 23.47
CA ARG A 261 -6.62 -13.18 22.70
C ARG A 261 -5.18 -13.20 22.20
N ASP A 262 -4.40 -12.14 22.42
CA ASP A 262 -3.03 -12.03 21.92
C ASP A 262 -2.11 -13.01 22.63
N THR A 263 -1.65 -14.03 21.90
CA THR A 263 -0.74 -15.09 22.39
C THR A 263 0.70 -14.60 22.60
N HIS A 264 1.05 -13.39 22.16
CA HIS A 264 2.37 -12.79 22.38
C HIS A 264 2.48 -12.11 23.75
N LEU A 265 1.35 -11.87 24.41
CA LEU A 265 1.35 -11.30 25.76
C LEU A 265 1.64 -12.35 26.83
N ALA A 266 2.39 -11.97 27.85
CA ALA A 266 2.62 -12.81 29.03
C ALA A 266 1.33 -13.04 29.83
N SER A 267 0.42 -12.08 29.80
CA SER A 267 -0.92 -12.15 30.36
C SER A 267 -1.89 -11.39 29.46
N THR A 268 -2.93 -12.07 29.01
CA THR A 268 -4.04 -11.45 28.27
C THR A 268 -4.84 -10.55 29.21
N PHE A 269 -5.50 -9.52 28.65
CA PHE A 269 -6.34 -8.59 29.40
C PHE A 269 -7.40 -7.96 28.48
N ASP A 270 -8.42 -7.39 29.11
CA ASP A 270 -9.44 -6.58 28.45
C ASP A 270 -9.72 -5.30 29.28
N ALA A 271 -10.77 -4.55 28.90
CA ALA A 271 -11.15 -3.32 29.59
C ALA A 271 -11.55 -3.52 31.07
N SER A 272 -12.00 -4.73 31.44
CA SER A 272 -12.40 -5.07 32.80
C SER A 272 -11.24 -5.59 33.67
N THR A 273 -10.13 -6.01 33.04
CA THR A 273 -8.99 -6.66 33.68
C THR A 273 -7.65 -5.93 33.43
N LEU A 274 -7.69 -4.60 33.35
CA LEU A 274 -6.50 -3.77 33.03
C LEU A 274 -5.32 -3.99 33.96
N ASP A 275 -5.53 -4.37 35.21
CA ASP A 275 -4.46 -4.67 36.16
C ASP A 275 -3.55 -5.84 35.71
N ALA A 276 -4.06 -6.76 34.89
CA ALA A 276 -3.29 -7.84 34.31
C ALA A 276 -2.14 -7.35 33.42
N ARG A 277 -2.20 -6.11 32.88
CA ARG A 277 -1.11 -5.48 32.12
C ARG A 277 0.19 -5.36 32.90
N ARG A 278 0.14 -5.33 34.23
CA ARG A 278 1.35 -5.27 35.07
C ARG A 278 2.25 -6.49 34.86
N ALA A 279 1.66 -7.66 34.59
CA ALA A 279 2.43 -8.86 34.28
C ALA A 279 3.21 -8.69 32.95
N ASN A 280 2.60 -8.04 31.96
CA ASN A 280 3.25 -7.77 30.68
C ASN A 280 4.43 -6.81 30.82
N LYS A 281 4.30 -5.75 31.65
CA LYS A 281 5.40 -4.84 31.96
C LYS A 281 6.57 -5.59 32.58
N ARG A 282 6.31 -6.44 33.59
CA ARG A 282 7.36 -7.23 34.27
C ARG A 282 8.05 -8.19 33.31
N ALA A 283 7.28 -8.90 32.50
CA ALA A 283 7.81 -9.83 31.48
C ALA A 283 8.70 -9.10 30.46
N LEU A 284 8.32 -7.89 30.05
CA LEU A 284 9.12 -7.07 29.14
C LEU A 284 10.40 -6.58 29.82
N GLN A 285 10.34 -6.11 31.07
CA GLN A 285 11.52 -5.71 31.85
C GLN A 285 12.50 -6.88 31.99
N GLU A 286 12.01 -8.09 32.35
CA GLU A 286 12.81 -9.29 32.46
C GLU A 286 13.48 -9.65 31.14
N ARG A 287 12.70 -9.70 30.05
CA ARG A 287 13.20 -10.01 28.70
C ARG A 287 14.29 -9.08 28.21
N LEU A 288 14.23 -7.80 28.60
CA LEU A 288 15.19 -6.77 28.22
C LEU A 288 16.31 -6.59 29.25
N GLY A 289 16.35 -7.35 30.35
CA GLY A 289 17.33 -7.21 31.41
C GLY A 289 17.24 -5.89 32.19
N LEU A 290 16.04 -5.28 32.21
CA LEU A 290 15.79 -4.04 32.95
C LEU A 290 15.43 -4.33 34.42
N PRO A 291 15.72 -3.38 35.34
CA PRO A 291 15.29 -3.51 36.73
C PRO A 291 13.77 -3.68 36.84
N GLN A 292 13.33 -4.57 37.74
CA GLN A 292 11.90 -4.80 38.04
C GLN A 292 11.37 -3.66 38.94
N ALA A 293 11.40 -2.44 38.43
CA ALA A 293 10.99 -1.24 39.16
C ALA A 293 9.54 -0.86 38.82
N ASP A 294 8.82 -0.32 39.81
CA ASP A 294 7.46 0.20 39.62
C ASP A 294 7.48 1.67 39.19
N VAL A 295 8.18 1.93 38.09
CA VAL A 295 8.26 3.23 37.42
C VAL A 295 7.70 3.11 36.01
N PRO A 296 7.28 4.19 35.36
CA PRO A 296 6.84 4.14 33.96
C PRO A 296 7.91 3.51 33.06
N LEU A 297 7.50 2.63 32.16
CA LEU A 297 8.35 2.07 31.11
C LEU A 297 8.03 2.79 29.79
N VAL A 298 9.00 3.56 29.30
CA VAL A 298 8.89 4.26 28.02
C VAL A 298 9.57 3.42 26.95
N ALA A 299 8.87 3.13 25.87
CA ALA A 299 9.41 2.34 24.76
C ALA A 299 9.08 3.01 23.42
N MET A 300 9.98 2.86 22.46
CA MET A 300 9.78 3.26 21.07
C MET A 300 10.12 2.09 20.17
N VAL A 301 9.12 1.66 19.35
CA VAL A 301 9.28 0.60 18.36
C VAL A 301 8.93 1.19 17.00
N SER A 302 9.95 1.46 16.18
CA SER A 302 9.76 2.04 14.86
C SER A 302 10.95 1.72 13.93
N ARG A 303 10.81 2.04 12.65
CA ARG A 303 11.98 2.11 11.76
C ARG A 303 12.92 3.22 12.22
N LEU A 304 14.22 3.04 12.01
CA LEU A 304 15.24 4.09 12.25
C LEU A 304 15.19 5.09 11.09
N ASP A 305 14.25 6.00 11.15
CA ASP A 305 13.98 7.00 10.13
C ASP A 305 13.74 8.36 10.78
N THR A 306 14.16 9.44 10.13
CA THR A 306 14.00 10.83 10.64
C THR A 306 12.54 11.18 10.87
N GLN A 307 11.61 10.68 10.04
CA GLN A 307 10.17 10.86 10.22
C GLN A 307 9.63 10.32 11.55
N LYS A 308 10.38 9.47 12.25
CA LYS A 308 9.99 8.88 13.55
C LYS A 308 10.47 9.69 14.75
N GLY A 309 11.19 10.80 14.54
CA GLY A 309 11.62 11.71 15.60
C GLY A 309 12.63 11.11 16.58
N LEU A 310 13.48 10.18 16.13
CA LEU A 310 14.54 9.59 16.95
C LEU A 310 15.55 10.63 17.42
N ASP A 311 15.83 11.61 16.59
CA ASP A 311 16.63 12.77 16.89
C ASP A 311 16.03 13.59 18.05
N LEU A 312 14.72 13.86 17.99
CA LEU A 312 13.98 14.54 19.07
C LEU A 312 14.03 13.73 20.37
N THR A 313 13.83 12.40 20.28
CA THR A 313 13.90 11.51 21.45
C THR A 313 15.28 11.57 22.09
N GLY A 314 16.37 11.57 21.30
CA GLY A 314 17.74 11.69 21.79
C GLY A 314 18.00 12.99 22.57
N HIS A 315 17.38 14.08 22.16
CA HIS A 315 17.54 15.38 22.84
C HIS A 315 16.79 15.46 24.18
N VAL A 316 15.71 14.73 24.36
CA VAL A 316 14.85 14.85 25.56
C VAL A 316 14.99 13.69 26.54
N VAL A 317 15.64 12.58 26.15
CA VAL A 317 15.73 11.37 26.99
C VAL A 317 16.29 11.67 28.40
N HIS A 318 17.29 12.54 28.50
CA HIS A 318 17.90 12.93 29.77
C HIS A 318 16.98 13.78 30.67
N LEU A 319 15.89 14.32 30.11
CA LEU A 319 14.86 15.02 30.88
C LEU A 319 13.77 14.06 31.37
N LEU A 320 13.69 12.89 30.81
CA LEU A 320 12.72 11.86 31.17
C LEU A 320 13.25 10.86 32.20
N LEU A 321 14.59 10.74 32.29
CA LEU A 321 15.30 9.85 33.23
C LEU A 321 15.80 10.64 34.43
#